data_fb09ae6060f1ff15cd84ed79e0ee4b13
#
_entry.id   fb09ae6060f1ff15cd84ed79e0ee4b13
#
_cell.length_a   1.000
_cell.length_b   1.000
_cell.length_c   1.000
_cell.angle_alpha   90.00
_cell.angle_beta   90.00
_cell.angle_gamma   90.00
#
_symmetry.space_group_name_H-M   'P 1'
#
loop_
_entity.id
_entity.type
_entity.pdbx_description
1 polymer ?
#
loop_
_entity_poly.entity_id
_entity_poly.type
_entity_poly.pdbx_seq_one_letter_code
_entity_poly.pdbx_strand_id
1 'polypeptide(L)'
;MRIDKDGQWFHEGGVIKRPALVKLFSSVLSCDADGQHWLRTPVEFGKIEVEDAAFVITKAERQGTGKAAKIYLSDNIERVHLLSPETPLVFRKSPIKPYSLQPYLLIDKGLSAKISRPVYYQMADYIGEEGXISKEDGAGIWSDGVYFAFPIEDEDV
;
A
#
# COMPACT_ATOMS: atom_id res chain seq x y z
N MET A 1 16.83 -12.67 -5.22
CA MET A 1 15.63 -11.98 -5.76
C MET A 1 15.43 -10.65 -5.09
N ARG A 2 14.83 -9.75 -5.80
CA ARG A 2 14.53 -8.45 -5.23
C ARG A 2 13.26 -7.87 -5.84
N ILE A 3 12.59 -7.01 -5.08
CA ILE A 3 11.42 -6.26 -5.56
C ILE A 3 11.80 -4.80 -5.53
N ASP A 4 11.66 -4.09 -6.66
CA ASP A 4 12.06 -2.69 -6.71
C ASP A 4 10.93 -1.77 -6.23
N LYS A 5 11.17 -0.47 -6.29
CA LYS A 5 10.23 0.51 -5.77
C LYS A 5 8.91 0.54 -6.52
N ASP A 6 8.87 -0.01 -7.72
CA ASP A 6 7.66 -0.05 -8.52
C ASP A 6 6.95 -1.39 -8.43
N GLY A 7 7.43 -2.28 -7.58
CA GLY A 7 6.80 -3.58 -7.40
C GLY A 7 7.22 -4.63 -8.41
N GLN A 8 8.28 -4.34 -9.19
CA GLN A 8 8.75 -5.31 -10.16
C GLN A 8 9.73 -6.27 -9.50
N TRP A 9 9.62 -7.53 -9.87
CA TRP A 9 10.46 -8.59 -9.32
C TRP A 9 11.65 -8.86 -10.23
N PHE A 10 12.79 -9.10 -9.62
CA PHE A 10 14.03 -9.40 -10.35
C PHE A 10 14.67 -10.66 -9.79
N HIS A 11 15.23 -11.45 -10.68
CA HIS A 11 15.98 -12.65 -10.32
C HIS A 11 17.25 -12.64 -11.14
N GLU A 12 18.38 -12.66 -10.43
CA GLU A 12 19.70 -12.68 -11.09
C GLU A 12 19.86 -11.55 -12.09
N GLY A 13 19.36 -10.37 -11.73
CA GLY A 13 19.53 -9.19 -12.55
C GLY A 13 18.52 -8.97 -13.62
N GLY A 14 17.64 -9.95 -13.88
CA GLY A 14 16.63 -9.81 -14.91
C GLY A 14 15.25 -9.68 -14.33
N VAL A 15 14.40 -8.88 -14.97
CA VAL A 15 13.04 -8.70 -14.49
C VAL A 15 12.22 -9.95 -14.78
N ILE A 16 11.41 -10.36 -13.81
CA ILE A 16 10.50 -11.48 -13.98
C ILE A 16 9.24 -10.93 -14.61
N LYS A 17 8.94 -11.32 -15.84
CA LYS A 17 7.82 -10.77 -16.58
C LYS A 17 6.56 -11.62 -16.57
N ARG A 18 6.65 -12.87 -16.14
CA ARG A 18 5.48 -13.75 -16.17
C ARG A 18 4.59 -13.49 -14.97
N PRO A 19 3.36 -13.01 -15.19
CA PRO A 19 2.50 -12.67 -14.04
C PRO A 19 2.18 -13.85 -13.14
N ALA A 20 2.03 -15.04 -13.71
CA ALA A 20 1.73 -16.22 -12.89
C ALA A 20 2.86 -16.53 -11.92
N LEU A 21 4.10 -16.30 -12.35
CA LEU A 21 5.24 -16.56 -11.50
C LEU A 21 5.32 -15.54 -10.39
N VAL A 22 5.04 -14.27 -10.69
CA VAL A 22 5.03 -13.22 -9.68
C VAL A 22 3.94 -13.51 -8.66
N LYS A 23 2.76 -13.95 -9.10
CA LYS A 23 1.69 -14.26 -8.17
C LYS A 23 2.07 -15.44 -7.27
N LEU A 24 2.74 -16.45 -7.83
CA LEU A 24 3.17 -17.59 -7.06
C LEU A 24 4.16 -17.16 -5.97
N PHE A 25 5.18 -16.39 -6.34
CA PHE A 25 6.15 -15.93 -5.35
C PHE A 25 5.50 -15.01 -4.32
N SER A 26 4.56 -14.18 -4.76
CA SER A 26 3.87 -13.28 -3.83
C SER A 26 3.09 -14.06 -2.77
N SER A 27 2.61 -15.25 -3.11
CA SER A 27 1.82 -16.03 -2.18
C SER A 27 2.66 -16.62 -1.05
N VAL A 28 3.98 -16.67 -1.22
CA VAL A 28 4.87 -17.20 -0.18
C VAL A 28 5.78 -16.13 0.41
N LEU A 29 5.44 -14.88 0.17
CA LEU A 29 6.19 -13.74 0.67
C LEU A 29 5.66 -13.32 2.03
N SER A 30 6.55 -12.91 2.91
CA SER A 30 6.16 -12.33 4.20
C SER A 30 7.19 -11.30 4.63
N CYS A 31 6.83 -10.53 5.65
CA CYS A 31 7.75 -9.53 6.19
C CYS A 31 7.69 -9.64 7.71
N ASP A 32 8.85 -9.71 8.35
CA ASP A 32 8.86 -9.88 9.81
C ASP A 32 8.82 -8.52 10.50
N ALA A 33 8.81 -8.55 11.82
CA ALA A 33 8.68 -7.33 12.60
C ALA A 33 9.86 -6.38 12.44
N ASP A 34 11.00 -6.89 11.98
CA ASP A 34 12.16 -6.05 11.75
C ASP A 34 12.19 -5.47 10.35
N GLY A 35 11.19 -5.74 9.54
CA GLY A 35 11.14 -5.24 8.19
C GLY A 35 11.85 -6.09 7.16
N GLN A 36 12.31 -7.26 7.55
CA GLN A 36 13.00 -8.16 6.62
C GLN A 36 11.97 -9.01 5.88
N HIS A 37 12.06 -9.03 4.57
CA HIS A 37 11.16 -9.82 3.73
C HIS A 37 11.75 -11.19 3.48
N TRP A 38 10.88 -12.19 3.42
CA TRP A 38 11.26 -13.59 3.26
C TRP A 38 10.39 -14.27 2.23
N LEU A 39 11.01 -15.18 1.47
CA LEU A 39 10.29 -16.11 0.63
C LEU A 39 10.40 -17.48 1.27
N ARG A 40 9.28 -18.12 1.51
CA ARG A 40 9.27 -19.42 2.15
C ARG A 40 8.50 -20.41 1.28
N THR A 41 9.20 -21.42 0.76
CA THR A 41 8.56 -22.51 0.04
C THR A 41 8.76 -23.77 0.83
N PRO A 42 8.12 -24.88 0.47
CA PRO A 42 8.34 -26.11 1.22
C PRO A 42 9.78 -26.58 1.26
N VAL A 43 10.57 -26.20 0.26
CA VAL A 43 11.96 -26.67 0.18
C VAL A 43 13.00 -25.59 0.41
N GLU A 44 12.59 -24.31 0.46
CA GLU A 44 13.53 -23.22 0.61
C GLU A 44 12.99 -22.13 1.47
N PHE A 45 13.89 -21.42 2.14
CA PHE A 45 13.55 -20.29 2.96
C PHE A 45 14.68 -19.30 2.81
N GLY A 46 14.39 -18.12 2.30
CA GLY A 46 15.45 -17.15 2.06
C GLY A 46 14.98 -15.72 2.13
N LYS A 47 15.95 -14.83 2.33
CA LYS A 47 15.68 -13.41 2.37
C LYS A 47 15.49 -12.87 0.96
N ILE A 48 14.70 -11.82 0.86
CA ILE A 48 14.52 -11.12 -0.39
C ILE A 48 14.59 -9.63 -0.12
N GLU A 49 15.26 -8.89 -0.97
CA GLU A 49 15.38 -7.45 -0.82
C GLU A 49 14.16 -6.77 -1.41
N VAL A 50 13.61 -5.83 -0.65
CA VAL A 50 12.46 -5.06 -1.11
C VAL A 50 12.82 -3.60 -0.98
N GLU A 51 12.84 -2.89 -2.09
CA GLU A 51 13.35 -1.53 -2.09
C GLU A 51 12.45 -0.57 -1.34
N ASP A 52 11.15 -0.74 -1.42
CA ASP A 52 10.19 0.11 -0.70
C ASP A 52 9.10 -0.75 -0.09
N ALA A 53 8.08 -1.12 -0.84
CA ALA A 53 7.02 -1.99 -0.38
C ALA A 53 6.91 -3.18 -1.32
N ALA A 54 6.34 -4.27 -0.85
CA ALA A 54 6.27 -5.47 -1.67
C ALA A 54 5.30 -5.32 -2.83
N PHE A 55 4.29 -4.46 -2.67
CA PHE A 55 3.27 -4.26 -3.70
C PHE A 55 3.00 -2.79 -3.92
N VAL A 56 2.29 -2.47 -5.00
CA VAL A 56 1.91 -1.10 -5.34
C VAL A 56 0.41 -1.09 -5.61
N ILE A 57 -0.30 -0.15 -5.01
CA ILE A 57 -1.72 0.04 -5.29
C ILE A 57 -1.84 0.88 -6.54
N THR A 58 -2.49 0.33 -7.55
CA THR A 58 -2.57 0.98 -8.86
C THR A 58 -3.96 1.47 -9.21
N LYS A 59 -4.97 1.16 -8.41
CA LYS A 59 -6.34 1.52 -8.75
C LYS A 59 -7.17 1.63 -7.49
N ALA A 60 -8.07 2.60 -7.45
CA ALA A 60 -9.00 2.76 -6.34
C ALA A 60 -10.41 2.88 -6.87
N GLU A 61 -11.36 2.35 -6.10
CA GLU A 61 -12.77 2.47 -6.44
C GLU A 61 -13.53 2.69 -5.15
N ARG A 62 -14.34 3.74 -5.12
CA ARG A 62 -15.15 4.04 -3.94
C ARG A 62 -16.60 3.70 -4.20
N GLN A 63 -17.23 3.03 -3.24
CA GLN A 63 -18.64 2.75 -3.28
C GLN A 63 -19.29 3.46 -2.11
N GLY A 64 -20.29 4.27 -2.38
CA GLY A 64 -20.98 5.03 -1.36
C GLY A 64 -20.21 6.29 -0.99
N THR A 65 -20.77 7.05 -0.05
CA THR A 65 -20.16 8.28 0.40
C THR A 65 -20.29 8.41 1.91
N GLY A 66 -19.52 9.33 2.49
CA GLY A 66 -19.57 9.60 3.91
C GLY A 66 -19.20 8.36 4.72
N LYS A 67 -19.84 8.20 5.86
CA LYS A 67 -19.50 7.09 6.74
C LYS A 67 -19.86 5.72 6.16
N ALA A 68 -20.69 5.69 5.15
CA ALA A 68 -21.08 4.43 4.52
C ALA A 68 -20.14 4.04 3.39
N ALA A 69 -19.14 4.85 3.09
CA ALA A 69 -18.26 4.57 1.98
C ALA A 69 -17.41 3.34 2.21
N LYS A 70 -17.10 2.65 1.12
CA LYS A 70 -16.12 1.57 1.12
C LYS A 70 -15.16 1.83 -0.02
N ILE A 71 -13.87 1.81 0.26
CA ILE A 71 -12.84 2.08 -0.73
C ILE A 71 -12.08 0.80 -0.99
N TYR A 72 -12.09 0.37 -2.24
CA TYR A 72 -11.40 -0.83 -2.68
C TYR A 72 -10.14 -0.44 -3.43
N LEU A 73 -9.04 -1.06 -3.05
CA LEU A 73 -7.72 -0.72 -3.60
C LEU A 73 -7.14 -1.97 -4.26
N SER A 74 -6.78 -1.85 -5.53
CA SER A 74 -6.24 -2.97 -6.28
C SER A 74 -4.73 -2.85 -6.37
N ASP A 75 -4.04 -3.96 -6.14
CA ASP A 75 -2.60 -3.94 -6.19
C ASP A 75 -2.08 -4.38 -7.57
N ASN A 76 -0.76 -4.35 -7.72
CA ASN A 76 -0.15 -4.60 -9.01
C ASN A 76 -0.16 -6.06 -9.45
N ILE A 77 -0.63 -6.97 -8.61
CA ILE A 77 -0.90 -8.32 -9.06
C ILE A 77 -2.40 -8.60 -9.09
N GLU A 78 -3.18 -7.51 -9.13
CA GLU A 78 -4.62 -7.56 -9.34
C GLU A 78 -5.43 -8.14 -8.20
N ARG A 79 -4.92 -8.07 -6.98
CA ARG A 79 -5.73 -8.41 -5.82
C ARG A 79 -6.43 -7.15 -5.35
N VAL A 80 -7.66 -7.31 -4.84
CA VAL A 80 -8.45 -6.19 -4.37
C VAL A 80 -8.52 -6.22 -2.86
N HIS A 81 -8.23 -5.08 -2.23
CA HIS A 81 -8.21 -4.95 -0.79
C HIS A 81 -9.24 -3.91 -0.37
N LEU A 82 -10.02 -4.20 0.64
CA LEU A 82 -10.91 -3.20 1.21
C LEU A 82 -10.14 -2.42 2.28
N LEU A 83 -10.07 -1.11 2.11
CA LEU A 83 -9.48 -0.24 3.13
C LEU A 83 -10.38 -0.33 4.36
N SER A 84 -9.84 -0.81 5.46
CA SER A 84 -10.63 -1.21 6.60
C SER A 84 -9.78 -1.20 7.87
N PRO A 85 -10.38 -1.44 9.03
CA PRO A 85 -9.57 -1.55 10.24
C PRO A 85 -8.52 -2.67 10.17
N GLU A 86 -8.82 -3.75 9.43
CA GLU A 86 -7.88 -4.86 9.31
C GLU A 86 -6.83 -4.60 8.25
N THR A 87 -7.10 -3.71 7.32
CA THR A 87 -6.19 -3.40 6.23
C THR A 87 -6.12 -1.87 6.13
N PRO A 88 -5.44 -1.24 7.07
CA PRO A 88 -5.51 0.21 7.21
C PRO A 88 -4.53 0.96 6.31
N LEU A 89 -4.87 2.21 6.07
CA LEU A 89 -3.98 3.16 5.44
C LEU A 89 -3.10 3.76 6.51
N VAL A 90 -1.79 3.75 6.28
CA VAL A 90 -0.87 4.40 7.21
C VAL A 90 0.08 5.29 6.41
N PHE A 91 0.64 6.28 7.08
CA PHE A 91 1.62 7.17 6.48
C PHE A 91 2.92 6.99 7.22
N ARG A 92 3.99 6.72 6.47
CA ARG A 92 5.29 6.55 7.08
C ARG A 92 6.36 6.94 6.09
N LYS A 93 7.57 7.14 6.58
CA LYS A 93 8.66 7.50 5.70
C LYS A 93 9.08 6.29 4.88
N SER A 94 9.31 6.52 3.61
CA SER A 94 9.74 5.47 2.70
C SER A 94 11.26 5.44 2.68
N PRO A 95 11.88 4.29 2.48
CA PRO A 95 13.34 4.26 2.31
C PRO A 95 13.81 5.09 1.14
N ILE A 96 12.95 5.29 0.14
CA ILE A 96 13.31 6.05 -1.04
C ILE A 96 13.10 7.53 -0.85
N LYS A 97 12.11 7.92 -0.05
CA LYS A 97 11.86 9.32 0.24
C LYS A 97 11.76 9.52 1.73
N PRO A 98 12.88 9.41 2.45
CA PRO A 98 12.81 9.45 3.91
C PRO A 98 12.49 10.83 4.46
N TYR A 99 12.44 11.86 3.62
CA TYR A 99 12.15 13.21 4.07
C TYR A 99 10.66 13.53 4.08
N SER A 100 9.82 12.64 3.61
CA SER A 100 8.39 12.92 3.63
C SER A 100 7.62 11.65 3.93
N LEU A 101 6.39 11.83 4.41
CA LEU A 101 5.51 10.70 4.69
C LEU A 101 4.88 10.24 3.40
N GLN A 102 4.83 8.94 3.23
CA GLN A 102 4.23 8.32 2.07
C GLN A 102 3.09 7.40 2.50
N PRO A 103 2.06 7.25 1.70
CA PRO A 103 0.91 6.43 2.08
C PRO A 103 1.11 4.96 1.70
N TYR A 104 0.76 4.10 2.65
CA TYR A 104 0.85 2.65 2.46
C TYR A 104 -0.40 1.99 2.99
N LEU A 105 -0.74 0.86 2.38
CA LEU A 105 -1.80 -0.01 2.86
C LEU A 105 -1.14 -1.19 3.55
N LEU A 106 -1.51 -1.47 4.79
CA LEU A 106 -0.95 -2.62 5.49
C LEU A 106 -1.81 -3.84 5.19
N ILE A 107 -1.19 -4.85 4.64
CA ILE A 107 -1.91 -6.06 4.27
C ILE A 107 -1.40 -7.23 5.11
N ASP A 108 -1.81 -8.44 4.79
CA ASP A 108 -1.50 -9.57 5.65
C ASP A 108 -0.01 -9.95 5.61
N LYS A 109 0.39 -10.82 6.51
CA LYS A 109 1.75 -11.37 6.59
C LYS A 109 2.83 -10.32 6.79
N GLY A 110 2.47 -9.18 7.39
CA GLY A 110 3.42 -8.10 7.63
C GLY A 110 3.76 -7.29 6.39
N LEU A 111 3.12 -7.56 5.26
CA LEU A 111 3.45 -6.91 4.01
C LEU A 111 2.73 -5.57 3.89
N SER A 112 3.20 -4.73 2.98
CA SER A 112 2.54 -3.48 2.69
C SER A 112 2.52 -3.22 1.20
N ALA A 113 1.59 -2.35 0.80
CA ALA A 113 1.47 -1.92 -0.57
C ALA A 113 1.55 -0.41 -0.60
N LYS A 114 2.43 0.12 -1.43
CA LYS A 114 2.59 1.55 -1.55
C LYS A 114 1.46 2.11 -2.39
N ILE A 115 0.83 3.18 -1.94
CA ILE A 115 -0.22 3.82 -2.74
C ILE A 115 0.48 4.62 -3.83
N SER A 116 0.19 4.33 -5.10
CA SER A 116 0.81 5.06 -6.19
C SER A 116 0.34 6.52 -6.17
N ARG A 117 1.12 7.40 -6.78
CA ARG A 117 0.80 8.81 -6.75
C ARG A 117 -0.55 9.12 -7.38
N PRO A 118 -0.89 8.58 -8.53
CA PRO A 118 -2.22 8.87 -9.10
C PRO A 118 -3.36 8.41 -8.20
N VAL A 119 -3.19 7.27 -7.53
CA VAL A 119 -4.23 6.78 -6.63
C VAL A 119 -4.31 7.68 -5.40
N TYR A 120 -3.16 8.13 -4.90
CA TYR A 120 -3.16 9.03 -3.76
C TYR A 120 -3.93 10.31 -4.09
N TYR A 121 -3.71 10.88 -5.27
CA TYR A 121 -4.43 12.08 -5.66
C TYR A 121 -5.93 11.81 -5.82
N GLN A 122 -6.30 10.64 -6.33
CA GLN A 122 -7.69 10.27 -6.43
C GLN A 122 -8.34 10.18 -5.04
N MET A 123 -7.61 9.58 -4.08
CA MET A 123 -8.14 9.49 -2.72
C MET A 123 -8.25 10.88 -2.07
N ALA A 124 -7.30 11.76 -2.36
CA ALA A 124 -7.38 13.11 -1.84
C ALA A 124 -8.59 13.85 -2.39
N ASP A 125 -8.99 13.54 -3.62
CA ASP A 125 -10.19 14.15 -4.17
C ASP A 125 -11.43 13.71 -3.41
N TYR A 126 -11.43 12.50 -2.83
CA TYR A 126 -12.58 12.06 -2.03
C TYR A 126 -12.76 12.95 -0.81
N ILE A 127 -11.68 13.51 -0.26
CA ILE A 127 -11.79 14.41 0.88
C ILE A 127 -12.64 15.61 0.49
N GLY A 128 -12.35 16.20 -0.66
CA GLY A 128 -13.09 17.34 -1.12
C GLY A 128 -14.55 17.05 -1.39
N GLU A 129 -14.80 15.86 -1.94
CA GLU A 129 -16.18 15.51 -2.25
C GLU A 129 -17.01 15.29 -1.01
N GLU A 130 -16.42 14.83 0.06
CA GLU A 130 -17.18 14.59 1.28
C GLU A 130 -17.35 15.86 2.08
N GLY A 131 -16.56 16.88 1.84
CA GLY A 131 -16.76 18.19 2.43
C GLY A 131 -16.56 18.27 3.91
N UNK A 132 -16.21 17.44 4.43
CA UNK A 132 -16.17 17.52 5.62
C UNK A 132 -14.90 17.44 6.10
N ILE A 133 -14.46 18.32 6.35
CA ILE A 133 -13.19 18.29 7.00
C ILE A 133 -13.42 18.64 8.45
N SER A 134 -13.17 17.70 9.31
CA SER A 134 -13.36 17.93 10.72
C SER A 134 -12.14 18.65 11.29
N LYS A 135 -12.36 19.65 12.09
CA LYS A 135 -11.27 20.32 12.73
C LYS A 135 -10.55 19.41 13.71
N GLU A 136 -11.30 18.54 14.36
CA GLU A 136 -10.68 17.66 15.33
C GLU A 136 -9.98 16.50 14.67
N ASP A 137 -10.59 15.93 13.64
CA ASP A 137 -10.04 14.75 13.00
C ASP A 137 -9.12 15.07 11.84
N GLY A 138 -9.15 16.33 11.36
CA GLY A 138 -8.36 16.70 10.20
C GLY A 138 -8.99 16.20 8.91
N ALA A 139 -8.26 16.31 7.84
CA ALA A 139 -8.73 15.86 6.54
C ALA A 139 -8.56 14.35 6.45
N GLY A 140 -9.52 13.70 5.85
CA GLY A 140 -9.42 12.26 5.70
C GLY A 140 -10.61 11.71 4.95
N ILE A 141 -10.66 10.39 4.91
CA ILE A 141 -11.70 9.69 4.18
C ILE A 141 -12.23 8.54 5.03
N TRP A 142 -13.48 8.20 4.79
CA TRP A 142 -14.11 7.08 5.45
C TRP A 142 -14.00 5.85 4.59
N SER A 143 -13.80 4.70 5.21
CA SER A 143 -13.93 3.42 4.54
C SER A 143 -14.24 2.36 5.56
N ASP A 144 -15.26 1.57 5.31
CA ASP A 144 -15.64 0.44 6.14
C ASP A 144 -15.84 0.85 7.59
N GLY A 145 -16.44 2.01 7.80
CA GLY A 145 -16.80 2.50 9.12
C GLY A 145 -15.69 3.18 9.89
N VAL A 146 -14.54 3.37 9.29
CA VAL A 146 -13.39 3.96 9.96
C VAL A 146 -12.93 5.19 9.20
N TYR A 147 -12.54 6.22 9.94
CA TYR A 147 -12.03 7.45 9.35
C TYR A 147 -10.50 7.37 9.29
N PHE A 148 -9.96 7.51 8.10
CA PHE A 148 -8.52 7.47 7.88
C PHE A 148 -8.03 8.88 7.62
N ALA A 149 -7.26 9.43 8.54
CA ALA A 149 -6.80 10.81 8.44
C ALA A 149 -5.58 10.90 7.54
N PHE A 150 -5.51 11.98 6.77
CA PHE A 150 -4.34 12.28 5.96
C PHE A 150 -3.51 13.29 6.74
N PRO A 151 -2.21 13.10 6.82
CA PRO A 151 -1.39 14.02 7.59
C PRO A 151 -1.29 15.38 6.91
N ILE A 152 -1.16 16.40 7.71
CA ILE A 152 -0.89 17.73 7.20
C ILE A 152 0.60 17.91 7.28
N GLU A 153 1.25 18.07 6.13
CA GLU A 153 2.68 18.26 6.12
C GLU A 153 3.01 19.73 6.06
N ASP A 154 4.09 20.08 6.70
CA ASP A 154 4.56 21.46 6.64
C ASP A 154 5.27 21.64 5.36
N GLU A 155 4.53 22.08 4.36
CA GLU A 155 5.14 22.20 3.13
C GLU A 155 5.97 23.37 2.98
N ASP A 156 5.84 24.27 3.84
CA ASP A 156 6.64 25.43 3.74
C ASP A 156 8.03 25.11 4.00
N VAL A 157 8.28 23.97 4.45
CA VAL A 157 9.65 23.60 4.65
C VAL A 157 10.29 23.17 3.39
#